data_00384745e4759a2e93003039d0067182
#
_entry.id   00384745e4759a2e93003039d0067182
#
_cell.length_a   1.000
_cell.length_b   1.000
_cell.length_c   1.000
_cell.angle_alpha   90.00
_cell.angle_beta   90.00
_cell.angle_gamma   90.00
#
_symmetry.space_group_name_H-M   'P 1'
#
loop_
_entity.id
_entity.type
_entity.pdbx_description
1 polymer ?
#
loop_
_entity_poly.entity_id
_entity_poly.type
_entity_poly.pdbx_seq_one_letter_code
_entity_poly.pdbx_strand_id
1 'polypeptide(L)'
;VLLVAIAIAAASSGGGSSRSHENAADGLSGKHAAGGASASSSKPPAVHPGGPLAPAADGGLAALWAPQNVVGVQPGTAAAYLAASSRSGLPGYLLIADRGNNRVLIVDPQGRVVFLYPTPADLAAGRRLFYNDDTFVEPGGAGLIANEEDNHAIVQIGLADHSLRVLFGHPGEAGTDGTHLHTPDDAYMLPDGTFIVADAYNCRILFIRAHRIVRRYGHSGECHHQPLGYLGAVNGDTPTPDGGVLISEINGSWIDEVGPDGRLRFAVSAPVGYPSDPQPLPGGRILLADYSSPGHVLIINRHGRVLWRYGPAGGYGRMDHPSLGMALPNGDIAVNDDYRDRVIVIDPRANRIVWQYGHTDRPGTGAGFLNTPDGMDFVPAGPHGLPDYAAVVHP
;
A
#
# COMPACT_ATOMS: atom_id res chain seq x y z
N VAL A 1 -31.59 -48.78 -9.83
CA VAL A 1 -31.58 -47.38 -10.23
C VAL A 1 -32.02 -46.58 -9.02
N LEU A 2 -31.05 -46.07 -8.26
CA LEU A 2 -31.30 -45.29 -7.05
C LEU A 2 -30.99 -43.83 -7.35
N LEU A 3 -32.02 -42.98 -7.34
CA LEU A 3 -31.89 -41.53 -7.43
C LEU A 3 -31.58 -40.97 -6.02
N VAL A 4 -30.39 -40.37 -5.86
CA VAL A 4 -30.09 -39.54 -4.67
C VAL A 4 -30.36 -38.12 -5.03
N ALA A 5 -31.40 -37.52 -4.43
CA ALA A 5 -31.71 -36.12 -4.49
C ALA A 5 -30.84 -35.39 -3.44
N ILE A 6 -29.95 -34.51 -3.87
CA ILE A 6 -29.24 -33.60 -2.97
C ILE A 6 -30.07 -32.33 -2.84
N ALA A 7 -30.60 -32.10 -1.66
CA ALA A 7 -31.30 -30.87 -1.30
C ALA A 7 -30.24 -29.76 -1.04
N ILE A 8 -30.28 -28.72 -1.86
CA ILE A 8 -29.50 -27.50 -1.61
C ILE A 8 -30.30 -26.65 -0.61
N ALA A 9 -29.87 -26.63 0.63
CA ALA A 9 -30.39 -25.68 1.61
C ALA A 9 -29.76 -24.31 1.32
N ALA A 10 -30.56 -23.37 0.89
CA ALA A 10 -30.17 -21.97 0.84
C ALA A 10 -30.15 -21.42 2.26
N ALA A 11 -28.97 -21.30 2.86
CA ALA A 11 -28.79 -20.55 4.09
C ALA A 11 -28.59 -19.07 3.71
N SER A 12 -29.58 -18.25 3.99
CA SER A 12 -29.45 -16.81 4.05
C SER A 12 -28.60 -16.48 5.28
N SER A 13 -27.30 -16.23 5.10
CA SER A 13 -26.46 -15.68 6.14
C SER A 13 -26.43 -14.16 5.99
N GLY A 14 -27.06 -13.49 6.95
CA GLY A 14 -26.90 -12.07 7.18
C GLY A 14 -25.45 -11.72 7.50
N GLY A 15 -25.05 -10.51 7.14
CA GLY A 15 -23.70 -9.94 7.24
C GLY A 15 -23.03 -10.22 8.58
N GLY A 16 -21.90 -10.86 8.52
CA GLY A 16 -20.95 -11.11 9.58
C GLY A 16 -19.59 -10.63 9.09
N SER A 17 -19.33 -9.46 9.44
CA SER A 17 -18.12 -8.69 9.55
C SER A 17 -16.81 -9.47 9.50
N SER A 18 -15.97 -9.11 8.57
CA SER A 18 -14.55 -9.41 8.37
C SER A 18 -13.62 -8.92 9.50
N ARG A 19 -13.93 -9.15 10.76
CA ARG A 19 -13.06 -8.83 11.91
C ARG A 19 -12.01 -9.90 12.22
N SER A 20 -11.82 -10.89 11.35
CA SER A 20 -10.91 -12.01 11.61
C SER A 20 -9.43 -11.68 11.42
N HIS A 21 -9.09 -10.56 10.78
CA HIS A 21 -7.70 -10.21 10.46
C HIS A 21 -6.96 -9.42 11.54
N GLU A 22 -7.66 -8.68 12.41
CA GLU A 22 -7.01 -8.04 13.58
C GLU A 22 -6.20 -9.05 14.43
N ASN A 23 -6.60 -10.31 14.43
CA ASN A 23 -5.92 -11.35 15.22
C ASN A 23 -4.61 -11.85 14.61
N ALA A 24 -4.34 -11.60 13.33
CA ALA A 24 -3.13 -12.09 12.68
C ALA A 24 -1.91 -11.24 13.03
N ALA A 25 -2.04 -9.92 12.99
CA ALA A 25 -0.98 -9.00 13.40
C ALA A 25 -0.74 -9.05 14.93
N ASP A 26 -1.81 -9.11 15.72
CA ASP A 26 -1.72 -9.29 17.17
C ASP A 26 -1.10 -10.64 17.58
N GLY A 27 -1.29 -11.68 16.76
CA GLY A 27 -0.69 -12.99 16.99
C GLY A 27 0.84 -13.01 16.90
N LEU A 28 1.44 -12.12 16.11
CA LEU A 28 2.90 -11.98 16.02
C LEU A 28 3.49 -11.19 17.19
N SER A 29 2.76 -10.23 17.76
CA SER A 29 3.23 -9.43 18.88
C SER A 29 3.15 -10.13 20.24
N GLY A 30 2.30 -11.14 20.38
CA GLY A 30 1.94 -11.76 21.67
C GLY A 30 2.72 -13.02 22.08
N LYS A 31 3.55 -13.62 21.24
CA LYS A 31 4.13 -14.96 21.50
C LYS A 31 5.63 -15.01 21.86
N HIS A 32 6.36 -13.92 21.91
CA HIS A 32 7.78 -13.92 22.23
C HIS A 32 8.20 -13.06 23.42
N ALA A 33 7.40 -13.00 24.47
CA ALA A 33 7.83 -12.44 25.76
C ALA A 33 8.30 -13.54 26.72
N ALA A 34 9.46 -14.13 26.43
CA ALA A 34 10.21 -14.93 27.38
C ALA A 34 11.70 -14.91 27.04
N GLY A 35 12.39 -13.91 27.52
CA GLY A 35 13.85 -13.81 27.41
C GLY A 35 14.31 -12.43 27.86
N GLY A 36 14.50 -12.24 29.17
CA GLY A 36 14.82 -10.94 29.75
C GLY A 36 16.17 -10.40 29.26
N ALA A 37 16.10 -9.26 28.61
CA ALA A 37 17.20 -8.28 28.59
C ALA A 37 16.54 -6.94 28.92
N SER A 38 16.94 -6.36 30.03
CA SER A 38 16.54 -5.04 30.50
C SER A 38 16.99 -3.97 29.51
N ALA A 39 16.15 -3.62 28.55
CA ALA A 39 16.34 -2.43 27.74
C ALA A 39 15.72 -1.26 28.52
N SER A 40 16.54 -0.25 28.82
CA SER A 40 16.09 1.01 29.39
C SER A 40 15.01 1.62 28.47
N SER A 41 13.79 1.70 28.97
CA SER A 41 12.68 2.37 28.29
C SER A 41 12.97 3.87 28.23
N SER A 42 13.63 4.33 27.19
CA SER A 42 13.57 5.74 26.85
C SER A 42 12.17 6.02 26.30
N LYS A 43 11.39 6.76 27.08
CA LYS A 43 10.08 7.23 26.69
C LYS A 43 10.18 7.90 25.30
N PRO A 44 9.35 7.52 24.31
CA PRO A 44 9.38 8.19 23.02
C PRO A 44 9.24 9.73 23.23
N PRO A 45 9.94 10.54 22.45
CA PRO A 45 9.79 12.00 22.56
C PRO A 45 8.32 12.35 22.37
N ALA A 46 7.80 13.24 23.21
CA ALA A 46 6.42 13.70 23.15
C ALA A 46 6.14 14.23 21.73
N VAL A 47 5.23 13.56 21.00
CA VAL A 47 4.78 14.00 19.69
C VAL A 47 3.82 15.16 19.93
N HIS A 48 4.25 16.38 19.64
CA HIS A 48 3.32 17.50 19.56
C HIS A 48 2.37 17.27 18.38
N PRO A 49 1.04 17.45 18.55
CA PRO A 49 0.13 17.39 17.42
C PRO A 49 0.59 18.41 16.39
N GLY A 50 0.97 17.93 15.18
CA GLY A 50 1.44 18.79 14.12
C GLY A 50 0.34 19.78 13.73
N GLY A 51 0.61 21.06 13.88
CA GLY A 51 -0.15 22.08 13.17
C GLY A 51 0.16 22.03 11.68
N PRO A 52 -0.53 22.84 10.84
CA PRO A 52 -0.20 22.98 9.43
C PRO A 52 1.31 23.13 9.24
N LEU A 53 1.87 22.48 8.22
CA LEU A 53 3.30 22.68 7.91
C LEU A 53 3.57 24.18 7.79
N ALA A 54 4.43 24.71 8.66
CA ALA A 54 5.00 26.03 8.42
C ALA A 54 5.69 26.00 7.05
N PRO A 55 5.57 27.06 6.23
CA PRO A 55 6.31 27.13 4.97
C PRO A 55 7.78 26.89 5.30
N ALA A 56 8.31 25.80 4.78
CA ALA A 56 9.70 25.44 5.02
C ALA A 56 10.57 26.49 4.34
N ALA A 57 11.66 26.88 4.98
CA ALA A 57 12.65 27.82 4.42
C ALA A 57 13.27 27.31 3.11
N ASP A 58 12.99 26.07 2.73
CA ASP A 58 13.47 25.34 1.55
C ASP A 58 12.44 25.23 0.41
N GLY A 59 11.42 26.07 0.36
CA GLY A 59 10.48 26.15 -0.76
C GLY A 59 9.17 25.36 -0.60
N GLY A 60 8.91 24.78 0.56
CA GLY A 60 7.65 24.12 0.89
C GLY A 60 7.41 22.80 0.13
N LEU A 61 6.31 22.11 0.45
CA LEU A 61 5.93 20.85 -0.22
C LEU A 61 5.76 21.00 -1.74
N ALA A 62 5.30 22.17 -2.21
CA ALA A 62 5.15 22.41 -3.64
C ALA A 62 6.48 22.31 -4.42
N ALA A 63 7.61 22.66 -3.80
CA ALA A 63 8.93 22.50 -4.41
C ALA A 63 9.38 21.04 -4.48
N LEU A 64 8.81 20.15 -3.64
CA LEU A 64 9.12 18.72 -3.65
C LEU A 64 8.53 18.02 -4.86
N TRP A 65 7.43 18.53 -5.36
CA TRP A 65 6.66 17.97 -6.48
C TRP A 65 6.84 18.82 -7.74
N ALA A 66 7.87 19.66 -7.76
CA ALA A 66 8.24 20.30 -9.01
C ALA A 66 8.54 19.25 -10.08
N PRO A 67 8.17 19.45 -11.36
CA PRO A 67 8.31 18.46 -12.41
C PRO A 67 9.68 17.79 -12.52
N GLN A 68 10.74 18.50 -12.19
CA GLN A 68 12.10 17.98 -12.14
C GLN A 68 12.38 16.98 -11.01
N ASN A 69 11.50 16.92 -9.98
CA ASN A 69 11.63 16.02 -8.84
C ASN A 69 10.70 14.81 -8.95
N VAL A 70 9.88 14.75 -9.99
CA VAL A 70 8.99 13.63 -10.28
C VAL A 70 9.69 12.73 -11.27
N VAL A 71 10.20 11.61 -10.79
CA VAL A 71 10.94 10.65 -11.61
C VAL A 71 10.02 10.06 -12.69
N GLY A 72 10.47 10.09 -13.95
CA GLY A 72 9.77 9.47 -15.08
C GLY A 72 8.69 10.31 -15.75
N VAL A 73 8.31 11.47 -15.22
CA VAL A 73 7.37 12.37 -15.91
C VAL A 73 8.11 13.22 -16.93
N GLN A 74 7.67 13.17 -18.19
CA GLN A 74 8.22 14.04 -19.24
C GLN A 74 7.96 15.51 -18.88
N PRO A 75 8.96 16.40 -18.95
CA PRO A 75 8.84 17.78 -18.46
C PRO A 75 7.63 18.56 -19.02
N GLY A 76 7.27 18.35 -20.28
CA GLY A 76 6.11 18.99 -20.89
C GLY A 76 4.76 18.49 -20.37
N THR A 77 4.66 17.21 -20.03
CA THR A 77 3.43 16.58 -19.50
C THR A 77 3.19 16.99 -18.06
N ALA A 78 4.25 17.03 -17.25
CA ALA A 78 4.17 17.44 -15.86
C ALA A 78 3.76 18.90 -15.68
N ALA A 79 4.29 19.80 -16.50
CA ALA A 79 3.93 21.23 -16.44
C ALA A 79 2.45 21.47 -16.83
N ALA A 80 1.94 20.80 -17.86
CA ALA A 80 0.55 20.87 -18.26
C ALA A 80 -0.37 20.27 -17.18
N TYR A 81 0.06 19.16 -16.58
CA TYR A 81 -0.64 18.45 -15.53
C TYR A 81 -0.73 19.29 -14.24
N LEU A 82 0.39 19.87 -13.78
CA LEU A 82 0.42 20.75 -12.61
C LEU A 82 -0.39 22.03 -12.84
N ALA A 83 -0.42 22.58 -14.04
CA ALA A 83 -1.27 23.73 -14.38
C ALA A 83 -2.76 23.36 -14.36
N ALA A 84 -3.12 22.15 -14.80
CA ALA A 84 -4.51 21.64 -14.75
C ALA A 84 -4.92 21.27 -13.31
N SER A 85 -3.99 20.81 -12.48
CA SER A 85 -4.19 20.37 -11.09
C SER A 85 -3.92 21.43 -10.04
N SER A 86 -3.92 22.72 -10.40
CA SER A 86 -3.73 23.84 -9.47
C SER A 86 -4.78 23.96 -8.35
N ARG A 87 -5.80 23.09 -8.39
CA ARG A 87 -6.81 22.94 -7.34
C ARG A 87 -6.49 21.72 -6.48
N SER A 88 -6.68 21.85 -5.16
CA SER A 88 -6.61 20.73 -4.23
C SER A 88 -7.60 19.63 -4.62
N GLY A 89 -7.20 18.38 -4.45
CA GLY A 89 -8.01 17.20 -4.73
C GLY A 89 -7.26 16.15 -5.55
N LEU A 90 -8.00 15.21 -6.13
CA LEU A 90 -7.41 14.16 -6.95
C LEU A 90 -7.01 14.73 -8.32
N PRO A 91 -5.70 14.77 -8.65
CA PRO A 91 -5.23 15.44 -9.86
C PRO A 91 -5.20 14.56 -11.12
N GLY A 92 -5.63 13.30 -11.01
CA GLY A 92 -5.68 12.30 -12.09
C GLY A 92 -6.63 11.18 -11.71
N TYR A 93 -6.27 9.96 -11.99
CA TYR A 93 -7.05 8.78 -11.64
C TYR A 93 -6.43 8.07 -10.44
N LEU A 94 -7.24 7.34 -9.70
CA LEU A 94 -6.80 6.53 -8.60
C LEU A 94 -7.25 5.08 -8.79
N LEU A 95 -6.29 4.17 -8.86
CA LEU A 95 -6.51 2.75 -8.72
C LEU A 95 -6.70 2.46 -7.23
N ILE A 96 -7.69 1.65 -6.90
CA ILE A 96 -8.04 1.28 -5.53
C ILE A 96 -8.20 -0.24 -5.47
N ALA A 97 -7.47 -0.90 -4.59
CA ALA A 97 -7.72 -2.26 -4.20
C ALA A 97 -8.88 -2.28 -3.18
N ASP A 98 -10.06 -2.66 -3.62
CA ASP A 98 -11.26 -2.76 -2.78
C ASP A 98 -11.33 -4.17 -2.18
N ARG A 99 -10.43 -4.43 -1.25
CA ARG A 99 -10.02 -5.71 -0.67
C ARG A 99 -11.20 -6.52 -0.17
N GLY A 100 -12.03 -5.96 0.68
CA GLY A 100 -13.19 -6.64 1.24
C GLY A 100 -14.28 -6.99 0.22
N ASN A 101 -14.21 -6.43 -1.00
CA ASN A 101 -15.09 -6.76 -2.12
C ASN A 101 -14.41 -7.65 -3.18
N ASN A 102 -13.15 -8.06 -2.96
CA ASN A 102 -12.37 -8.86 -3.92
C ASN A 102 -12.34 -8.25 -5.33
N ARG A 103 -12.06 -6.95 -5.41
CA ARG A 103 -12.06 -6.22 -6.68
C ARG A 103 -11.03 -5.09 -6.69
N VAL A 104 -10.68 -4.69 -7.90
CA VAL A 104 -9.90 -3.49 -8.17
C VAL A 104 -10.73 -2.54 -9.01
N LEU A 105 -10.67 -1.25 -8.72
CA LEU A 105 -11.32 -0.23 -9.53
C LEU A 105 -10.40 0.97 -9.76
N ILE A 106 -10.61 1.67 -10.88
CA ILE A 106 -9.95 2.94 -11.15
C ILE A 106 -11.02 4.00 -11.25
N VAL A 107 -10.86 5.08 -10.48
CA VAL A 107 -11.80 6.21 -10.44
C VAL A 107 -11.16 7.48 -10.97
N ASP A 108 -11.98 8.32 -11.61
CA ASP A 108 -11.58 9.66 -12.02
C ASP A 108 -11.75 10.68 -10.87
N PRO A 109 -11.30 11.94 -11.04
CA PRO A 109 -11.45 12.99 -10.03
C PRO A 109 -12.89 13.28 -9.60
N GLN A 110 -13.86 12.91 -10.41
CA GLN A 110 -15.30 13.06 -10.12
C GLN A 110 -15.90 11.82 -9.44
N GLY A 111 -15.05 10.81 -9.14
CA GLY A 111 -15.48 9.54 -8.52
C GLY A 111 -16.22 8.60 -9.46
N ARG A 112 -16.07 8.77 -10.80
CA ARG A 112 -16.64 7.81 -11.77
C ARG A 112 -15.67 6.66 -11.97
N VAL A 113 -16.17 5.43 -11.92
CA VAL A 113 -15.40 4.23 -12.20
C VAL A 113 -15.14 4.15 -13.71
N VAL A 114 -13.85 4.10 -14.08
CA VAL A 114 -13.40 3.99 -15.48
C VAL A 114 -12.81 2.61 -15.79
N PHE A 115 -12.46 1.84 -14.76
CA PHE A 115 -12.03 0.44 -14.85
C PHE A 115 -12.56 -0.32 -13.63
N LEU A 116 -12.95 -1.57 -13.84
CA LEU A 116 -13.40 -2.48 -12.79
C LEU A 116 -12.96 -3.90 -13.12
N TYR A 117 -12.35 -4.57 -12.16
CA TYR A 117 -12.02 -5.99 -12.25
C TYR A 117 -12.23 -6.69 -10.89
N PRO A 118 -12.84 -7.91 -10.85
CA PRO A 118 -13.46 -8.60 -11.98
C PRO A 118 -14.82 -8.01 -12.34
N THR A 119 -15.17 -8.04 -13.62
CA THR A 119 -16.52 -7.78 -14.10
C THR A 119 -17.41 -9.02 -13.93
N PRO A 120 -18.75 -8.93 -14.11
CA PRO A 120 -19.61 -10.13 -14.16
C PRO A 120 -19.17 -11.15 -15.22
N ALA A 121 -18.63 -10.71 -16.35
CA ALA A 121 -18.11 -11.60 -17.40
C ALA A 121 -16.82 -12.31 -16.95
N ASP A 122 -15.95 -11.63 -16.21
CA ASP A 122 -14.75 -12.22 -15.64
C ASP A 122 -15.10 -13.30 -14.61
N LEU A 123 -16.05 -13.00 -13.73
CA LEU A 123 -16.56 -13.95 -12.75
C LEU A 123 -17.19 -15.19 -13.40
N ALA A 124 -17.97 -14.99 -14.48
CA ALA A 124 -18.54 -16.10 -15.25
C ALA A 124 -17.45 -16.95 -15.95
N ALA A 125 -16.32 -16.34 -16.31
CA ALA A 125 -15.14 -17.02 -16.84
C ALA A 125 -14.23 -17.65 -15.78
N GLY A 126 -14.61 -17.58 -14.50
CA GLY A 126 -13.84 -18.13 -13.37
C GLY A 126 -12.69 -17.25 -12.90
N ARG A 127 -12.53 -16.04 -13.45
CA ARG A 127 -11.53 -15.07 -13.01
C ARG A 127 -12.01 -14.36 -11.75
N ARG A 128 -11.31 -14.57 -10.63
CA ARG A 128 -11.68 -14.02 -9.33
C ARG A 128 -10.42 -13.54 -8.64
N LEU A 129 -10.50 -12.41 -7.95
CA LEU A 129 -9.54 -12.03 -6.93
C LEU A 129 -9.95 -12.62 -5.59
N PHE A 130 -8.96 -12.81 -4.75
CA PHE A 130 -9.15 -13.31 -3.41
C PHE A 130 -8.44 -12.42 -2.41
N TYR A 131 -9.18 -11.51 -1.78
CA TYR A 131 -8.72 -10.62 -0.73
C TYR A 131 -7.43 -9.87 -1.12
N ASN A 132 -7.50 -9.25 -2.33
CA ASN A 132 -6.38 -8.49 -2.89
C ASN A 132 -6.09 -7.28 -2.02
N ASP A 133 -4.88 -7.20 -1.58
CA ASP A 133 -4.33 -6.13 -0.76
C ASP A 133 -3.80 -5.01 -1.64
N ASP A 134 -2.50 -4.74 -1.64
CA ASP A 134 -1.93 -3.75 -2.54
C ASP A 134 -2.06 -4.14 -4.01
N THR A 135 -2.31 -3.15 -4.83
CA THR A 135 -2.39 -3.32 -6.28
C THR A 135 -1.79 -2.12 -6.99
N PHE A 136 -0.81 -2.36 -7.85
CA PHE A 136 -0.08 -1.34 -8.58
C PHE A 136 -0.10 -1.59 -10.09
N VAL A 137 0.01 -0.50 -10.87
CA VAL A 137 0.19 -0.60 -12.33
C VAL A 137 1.60 -1.10 -12.62
N GLU A 138 1.72 -2.14 -13.43
CA GLU A 138 3.03 -2.64 -13.84
C GLU A 138 3.76 -1.66 -14.79
N PRO A 139 5.10 -1.65 -14.82
CA PRO A 139 5.86 -0.82 -15.74
C PRO A 139 5.43 -1.01 -17.20
N GLY A 140 5.18 0.10 -17.88
CA GLY A 140 4.65 0.09 -19.25
C GLY A 140 3.13 0.01 -19.35
N GLY A 141 2.42 -0.17 -18.27
CA GLY A 141 0.95 0.00 -18.19
C GLY A 141 0.12 -1.08 -18.88
N ALA A 142 0.67 -2.27 -19.10
CA ALA A 142 -0.06 -3.37 -19.74
C ALA A 142 -0.97 -4.13 -18.76
N GLY A 143 -0.66 -4.09 -17.48
CA GLY A 143 -1.39 -4.81 -16.44
C GLY A 143 -1.21 -4.20 -15.06
N LEU A 144 -1.78 -4.90 -14.10
CA LEU A 144 -1.67 -4.63 -12.67
C LEU A 144 -0.99 -5.83 -12.01
N ILE A 145 -0.15 -5.56 -11.02
CA ILE A 145 0.33 -6.57 -10.07
C ILE A 145 -0.44 -6.40 -8.77
N ALA A 146 -0.88 -7.50 -8.17
CA ALA A 146 -1.57 -7.49 -6.89
C ALA A 146 -1.08 -8.66 -6.02
N ASN A 147 -0.96 -8.41 -4.72
CA ASN A 147 -0.80 -9.46 -3.73
C ASN A 147 -2.18 -9.91 -3.24
N GLU A 148 -2.38 -11.20 -3.21
CA GLU A 148 -3.51 -11.85 -2.55
C GLU A 148 -3.03 -12.39 -1.21
N GLU A 149 -3.07 -11.55 -0.19
CA GLU A 149 -2.46 -11.76 1.12
C GLU A 149 -2.85 -13.09 1.74
N ASP A 150 -4.15 -13.34 1.94
CA ASP A 150 -4.68 -14.57 2.53
C ASP A 150 -4.65 -15.76 1.58
N ASN A 151 -4.41 -15.52 0.30
CA ASN A 151 -4.29 -16.57 -0.72
C ASN A 151 -2.83 -16.94 -1.02
N HIS A 152 -1.87 -16.28 -0.37
CA HIS A 152 -0.44 -16.55 -0.43
C HIS A 152 0.14 -16.51 -1.85
N ALA A 153 -0.37 -15.60 -2.68
CA ALA A 153 0.00 -15.50 -4.09
C ALA A 153 0.15 -14.06 -4.56
N ILE A 154 1.02 -13.87 -5.55
CA ILE A 154 1.09 -12.64 -6.34
C ILE A 154 0.46 -12.93 -7.69
N VAL A 155 -0.46 -12.06 -8.10
CA VAL A 155 -1.21 -12.21 -9.35
C VAL A 155 -1.00 -11.01 -10.28
N GLN A 156 -1.20 -11.23 -11.59
CA GLN A 156 -1.21 -10.20 -12.61
C GLN A 156 -2.59 -10.14 -13.26
N ILE A 157 -3.09 -8.92 -13.43
CA ILE A 157 -4.35 -8.64 -14.12
C ILE A 157 -4.03 -7.86 -15.40
N GLY A 158 -4.39 -8.39 -16.56
CA GLY A 158 -4.25 -7.67 -17.84
C GLY A 158 -5.29 -6.54 -17.96
N LEU A 159 -4.85 -5.32 -18.18
CA LEU A 159 -5.76 -4.15 -18.32
C LEU A 159 -6.63 -4.20 -19.59
N ALA A 160 -6.10 -4.77 -20.69
CA ALA A 160 -6.81 -4.81 -21.95
C ALA A 160 -7.69 -6.06 -22.14
N ASP A 161 -7.23 -7.21 -21.65
CA ASP A 161 -7.86 -8.52 -21.91
C ASP A 161 -8.50 -9.14 -20.66
N HIS A 162 -8.37 -8.49 -19.52
CA HIS A 162 -8.82 -8.98 -18.22
C HIS A 162 -8.27 -10.37 -17.88
N SER A 163 -7.11 -10.76 -18.42
CA SER A 163 -6.44 -11.99 -18.02
C SER A 163 -6.05 -11.95 -16.55
N LEU A 164 -6.11 -13.11 -15.89
CA LEU A 164 -5.62 -13.28 -14.51
C LEU A 164 -4.57 -14.38 -14.51
N ARG A 165 -3.39 -14.11 -13.97
CA ARG A 165 -2.28 -15.06 -13.91
C ARG A 165 -1.62 -15.03 -12.54
N VAL A 166 -1.33 -16.19 -11.97
CA VAL A 166 -0.44 -16.29 -10.80
C VAL A 166 1.00 -16.09 -11.26
N LEU A 167 1.67 -15.09 -10.70
CA LEU A 167 3.09 -14.81 -10.97
C LEU A 167 4.01 -15.59 -10.04
N PHE A 168 3.61 -15.74 -8.76
CA PHE A 168 4.39 -16.47 -7.77
C PHE A 168 3.51 -16.86 -6.57
N GLY A 169 3.96 -17.86 -5.81
CA GLY A 169 3.20 -18.43 -4.71
C GLY A 169 2.25 -19.53 -5.16
N HIS A 170 1.57 -20.13 -4.22
CA HIS A 170 0.62 -21.22 -4.42
C HIS A 170 -0.71 -20.83 -3.80
N PRO A 171 -1.75 -20.48 -4.60
CA PRO A 171 -3.02 -20.04 -4.07
C PRO A 171 -3.61 -20.99 -3.03
N GLY A 172 -3.87 -20.47 -1.82
CA GLY A 172 -4.39 -21.24 -0.69
C GLY A 172 -3.35 -22.05 0.09
N GLU A 173 -2.07 -22.02 -0.28
CA GLU A 173 -1.03 -22.85 0.36
C GLU A 173 0.12 -21.98 0.87
N ALA A 174 0.14 -21.69 2.18
CA ALA A 174 1.26 -21.00 2.82
C ALA A 174 2.50 -21.89 2.93
N GLY A 175 3.69 -21.30 2.78
CA GLY A 175 4.93 -22.05 2.97
C GLY A 175 6.17 -21.16 3.03
N THR A 176 7.31 -21.76 3.37
CA THR A 176 8.58 -21.05 3.64
C THR A 176 9.66 -21.35 2.62
N ASP A 177 9.43 -22.27 1.70
CA ASP A 177 10.42 -22.70 0.71
C ASP A 177 10.65 -21.68 -0.42
N GLY A 178 11.35 -22.08 -1.46
CA GLY A 178 11.71 -21.22 -2.59
C GLY A 178 10.59 -20.92 -3.58
N THR A 179 9.37 -21.43 -3.37
CA THR A 179 8.23 -21.28 -4.28
C THR A 179 6.95 -20.83 -3.60
N HIS A 180 6.87 -20.95 -2.29
CA HIS A 180 5.72 -20.52 -1.48
C HIS A 180 5.92 -19.13 -0.87
N LEU A 181 4.79 -18.49 -0.60
CA LEU A 181 4.67 -17.27 0.21
C LEU A 181 3.86 -17.58 1.47
N HIS A 182 3.94 -16.69 2.45
CA HIS A 182 3.10 -16.75 3.64
C HIS A 182 2.62 -15.34 3.98
N THR A 183 1.39 -15.03 3.57
CA THR A 183 0.77 -13.74 3.79
C THR A 183 1.63 -12.62 3.18
N PRO A 184 1.80 -12.59 1.83
CA PRO A 184 2.52 -11.49 1.17
C PRO A 184 1.71 -10.20 1.31
N ASP A 185 2.31 -9.18 1.90
CA ASP A 185 1.63 -7.94 2.28
C ASP A 185 1.76 -6.87 1.18
N ASP A 186 2.85 -6.83 0.44
CA ASP A 186 3.10 -5.86 -0.63
C ASP A 186 3.84 -6.50 -1.82
N ALA A 187 3.68 -5.94 -3.02
CA ALA A 187 4.44 -6.38 -4.20
C ALA A 187 4.57 -5.31 -5.28
N TYR A 188 5.79 -4.93 -5.64
CA TYR A 188 6.10 -4.01 -6.74
C TYR A 188 6.80 -4.69 -7.90
N MET A 189 6.40 -4.38 -9.14
CA MET A 189 7.13 -4.81 -10.32
C MET A 189 8.11 -3.73 -10.80
N LEU A 190 9.36 -4.12 -11.02
CA LEU A 190 10.42 -3.27 -11.56
C LEU A 190 10.44 -3.30 -13.09
N PRO A 191 11.03 -2.28 -13.76
CA PRO A 191 11.05 -2.21 -15.22
C PRO A 191 11.75 -3.38 -15.93
N ASP A 192 12.61 -4.13 -15.24
CA ASP A 192 13.29 -5.30 -15.80
C ASP A 192 12.50 -6.61 -15.65
N GLY A 193 11.28 -6.54 -15.13
CA GLY A 193 10.39 -7.68 -14.87
C GLY A 193 10.73 -8.45 -13.57
N THR A 194 11.65 -7.95 -12.76
CA THR A 194 11.80 -8.40 -11.37
C THR A 194 10.66 -7.80 -10.55
N PHE A 195 10.06 -8.55 -9.67
CA PHE A 195 9.16 -8.00 -8.68
C PHE A 195 9.66 -8.25 -7.27
N ILE A 196 9.43 -7.28 -6.39
CA ILE A 196 9.76 -7.32 -4.98
C ILE A 196 8.51 -7.80 -4.25
N VAL A 197 8.66 -8.52 -3.17
CA VAL A 197 7.54 -9.02 -2.34
C VAL A 197 7.90 -8.93 -0.88
N ALA A 198 7.06 -8.27 -0.10
CA ALA A 198 7.05 -8.32 1.35
C ALA A 198 6.35 -9.62 1.80
N ASP A 199 7.11 -10.69 2.01
CA ASP A 199 6.61 -12.00 2.44
C ASP A 199 6.49 -12.01 3.97
N ALA A 200 5.41 -11.40 4.49
CA ALA A 200 5.26 -10.87 5.84
C ALA A 200 5.49 -11.91 6.93
N TYR A 201 4.79 -13.04 6.90
CA TYR A 201 4.90 -14.07 7.93
C TYR A 201 6.14 -14.94 7.78
N ASN A 202 6.82 -14.87 6.65
CA ASN A 202 8.14 -15.43 6.48
C ASN A 202 9.26 -14.45 6.86
N CYS A 203 8.93 -13.21 7.22
CA CYS A 203 9.86 -12.16 7.67
C CYS A 203 11.02 -11.95 6.68
N ARG A 204 10.68 -11.81 5.41
CA ARG A 204 11.65 -11.68 4.32
C ARG A 204 11.12 -10.80 3.20
N ILE A 205 12.03 -10.06 2.57
CA ILE A 205 11.80 -9.40 1.29
C ILE A 205 12.41 -10.27 0.19
N LEU A 206 11.62 -10.56 -0.83
CA LEU A 206 12.02 -11.37 -1.97
C LEU A 206 12.13 -10.53 -3.23
N PHE A 207 13.16 -10.77 -4.03
CA PHE A 207 13.26 -10.29 -5.41
C PHE A 207 13.07 -11.50 -6.31
N ILE A 208 12.04 -11.47 -7.14
CA ILE A 208 11.61 -12.62 -7.94
C ILE A 208 11.66 -12.25 -9.42
N ARG A 209 12.31 -13.08 -10.22
CA ARG A 209 12.40 -12.92 -11.67
C ARG A 209 12.28 -14.27 -12.35
N ALA A 210 11.46 -14.34 -13.40
CA ALA A 210 11.21 -15.59 -14.13
C ALA A 210 10.86 -16.78 -13.20
N HIS A 211 9.95 -16.53 -12.25
CA HIS A 211 9.49 -17.50 -11.24
C HIS A 211 10.57 -18.03 -10.29
N ARG A 212 11.65 -17.26 -10.09
CA ARG A 212 12.75 -17.65 -9.19
C ARG A 212 13.12 -16.51 -8.27
N ILE A 213 13.39 -16.81 -7.01
CA ILE A 213 13.98 -15.86 -6.07
C ILE A 213 15.43 -15.62 -6.50
N VAL A 214 15.74 -14.39 -6.90
CA VAL A 214 17.08 -13.98 -7.34
C VAL A 214 17.85 -13.24 -6.25
N ARG A 215 17.14 -12.66 -5.27
CA ARG A 215 17.70 -11.99 -4.09
C ARG A 215 16.71 -12.11 -2.93
N ARG A 216 17.22 -12.09 -1.71
CA ARG A 216 16.43 -12.09 -0.49
C ARG A 216 17.10 -11.29 0.59
N TYR A 217 16.30 -10.59 1.40
CA TYR A 217 16.67 -10.06 2.72
C TYR A 217 15.80 -10.74 3.76
N GLY A 218 16.29 -10.89 4.99
CA GLY A 218 15.61 -11.63 6.04
C GLY A 218 15.82 -13.15 5.97
N HIS A 219 15.39 -13.85 7.02
CA HIS A 219 15.51 -15.30 7.16
C HIS A 219 14.15 -15.92 7.43
N SER A 220 13.74 -16.88 6.58
CA SER A 220 12.40 -17.46 6.64
C SER A 220 12.07 -18.03 8.00
N GLY A 221 11.01 -17.51 8.63
CA GLY A 221 10.50 -17.99 9.91
C GLY A 221 11.26 -17.47 11.14
N GLU A 222 12.27 -16.63 10.97
CA GLU A 222 13.00 -16.00 12.07
C GLU A 222 12.77 -14.48 12.08
N CYS A 223 11.74 -14.05 12.79
CA CYS A 223 11.19 -12.70 12.75
C CYS A 223 11.76 -11.82 13.88
N HIS A 224 12.91 -11.22 13.66
CA HIS A 224 13.52 -10.23 14.56
C HIS A 224 14.36 -9.22 13.77
N HIS A 225 14.40 -7.98 14.23
CA HIS A 225 15.14 -6.92 13.54
C HIS A 225 16.65 -7.06 13.74
N GLN A 226 17.35 -7.50 12.70
CA GLN A 226 18.80 -7.48 12.55
C GLN A 226 19.15 -7.43 11.05
N PRO A 227 18.84 -6.30 10.38
CA PRO A 227 18.93 -6.22 8.93
C PRO A 227 20.39 -6.32 8.47
N LEU A 228 20.66 -6.97 7.32
CA LEU A 228 19.73 -7.56 6.35
C LEU A 228 19.62 -9.10 6.53
N GLY A 229 20.27 -9.66 7.52
CA GLY A 229 20.23 -11.10 7.76
C GLY A 229 18.88 -11.56 8.28
N TYR A 230 18.26 -10.78 9.14
CA TYR A 230 16.94 -11.02 9.73
C TYR A 230 16.14 -9.74 9.67
N LEU A 231 14.84 -9.88 9.41
CA LEU A 231 13.85 -8.80 9.46
C LEU A 231 12.74 -9.20 10.44
N GLY A 232 12.04 -8.23 10.98
CA GLY A 232 10.77 -8.45 11.66
C GLY A 232 9.69 -8.91 10.67
N ALA A 233 8.43 -8.96 11.09
CA ALA A 233 7.34 -9.12 10.14
C ALA A 233 7.34 -7.88 9.22
N VAL A 234 7.62 -8.14 7.93
CA VAL A 234 7.68 -7.06 6.93
C VAL A 234 6.28 -6.72 6.46
N ASN A 235 6.02 -5.43 6.17
CA ASN A 235 4.76 -4.96 5.61
C ASN A 235 5.01 -4.34 4.23
N GLY A 236 5.74 -3.24 4.10
CA GLY A 236 6.02 -2.59 2.82
C GLY A 236 7.41 -2.87 2.25
N ASP A 237 7.54 -2.84 0.93
CA ASP A 237 8.79 -3.06 0.19
C ASP A 237 8.99 -2.09 -0.98
N THR A 238 8.65 -0.84 -0.78
CA THR A 238 8.60 0.18 -1.83
C THR A 238 9.96 0.40 -2.49
N PRO A 239 10.06 0.34 -3.83
CA PRO A 239 11.28 0.70 -4.55
C PRO A 239 11.71 2.14 -4.26
N THR A 240 13.03 2.40 -4.29
CA THR A 240 13.54 3.77 -4.21
C THR A 240 13.98 4.27 -5.60
N PRO A 241 13.95 5.59 -5.87
CA PRO A 241 14.25 6.14 -7.21
C PRO A 241 15.61 5.77 -7.79
N ASP A 242 16.55 5.37 -6.96
CA ASP A 242 17.89 4.96 -7.37
C ASP A 242 18.07 3.44 -7.47
N GLY A 243 16.98 2.67 -7.36
CA GLY A 243 16.96 1.21 -7.50
C GLY A 243 17.24 0.43 -6.22
N GLY A 244 17.12 1.06 -5.06
CA GLY A 244 17.08 0.43 -3.75
C GLY A 244 15.67 0.00 -3.36
N VAL A 245 15.47 -0.28 -2.06
CA VAL A 245 14.17 -0.62 -1.47
C VAL A 245 14.03 -0.02 -0.07
N LEU A 246 12.86 0.50 0.21
CA LEU A 246 12.45 0.97 1.53
C LEU A 246 11.53 -0.07 2.15
N ILE A 247 11.88 -0.56 3.32
CA ILE A 247 11.20 -1.68 3.99
C ILE A 247 10.59 -1.19 5.28
N SER A 248 9.36 -1.58 5.58
CA SER A 248 8.79 -1.47 6.93
C SER A 248 8.73 -2.81 7.62
N GLU A 249 8.99 -2.81 8.93
CA GLU A 249 8.86 -3.97 9.80
C GLU A 249 7.87 -3.65 10.92
N ILE A 250 6.84 -4.46 11.06
CA ILE A 250 5.80 -4.29 12.07
C ILE A 250 6.41 -4.44 13.47
N ASN A 251 7.16 -5.52 13.68
CA ASN A 251 7.77 -5.84 14.97
C ASN A 251 8.90 -4.86 15.32
N GLY A 252 8.62 -3.95 16.24
CA GLY A 252 9.57 -2.91 16.67
C GLY A 252 9.49 -1.62 15.87
N SER A 253 8.56 -1.54 14.92
CA SER A 253 8.25 -0.34 14.14
C SER A 253 9.48 0.22 13.40
N TRP A 254 10.17 -0.61 12.62
CA TRP A 254 11.36 -0.22 11.90
C TRP A 254 11.08 0.20 10.46
N ILE A 255 11.88 1.14 9.98
CA ILE A 255 12.01 1.51 8.57
C ILE A 255 13.46 1.35 8.18
N ASP A 256 13.72 0.49 7.20
CA ASP A 256 15.03 0.21 6.66
C ASP A 256 15.14 0.69 5.22
N GLU A 257 16.25 1.31 4.85
CA GLU A 257 16.56 1.61 3.44
C GLU A 257 17.77 0.81 3.00
N VAL A 258 17.57 0.00 1.95
CA VAL A 258 18.64 -0.78 1.32
C VAL A 258 18.95 -0.17 -0.05
N GLY A 259 20.20 0.10 -0.31
CA GLY A 259 20.66 0.66 -1.58
C GLY A 259 20.64 -0.34 -2.74
N PRO A 260 20.79 0.12 -4.00
CA PRO A 260 20.87 -0.75 -5.17
C PRO A 260 22.05 -1.72 -5.13
N ASP A 261 23.09 -1.38 -4.36
CA ASP A 261 24.25 -2.25 -4.09
C ASP A 261 23.97 -3.35 -3.06
N GLY A 262 22.74 -3.42 -2.52
CA GLY A 262 22.32 -4.38 -1.53
C GLY A 262 22.83 -4.10 -0.11
N ARG A 263 23.30 -2.89 0.17
CA ARG A 263 23.76 -2.48 1.49
C ARG A 263 22.71 -1.69 2.24
N LEU A 264 22.59 -1.96 3.53
CA LEU A 264 21.79 -1.16 4.43
C LEU A 264 22.35 0.28 4.48
N ARG A 265 21.50 1.25 4.17
CA ARG A 265 21.83 2.68 4.25
C ARG A 265 21.49 3.27 5.60
N PHE A 266 20.33 2.90 6.12
CA PHE A 266 19.90 3.21 7.48
C PHE A 266 18.84 2.22 7.95
N ALA A 267 18.68 2.13 9.26
CA ALA A 267 17.56 1.56 9.96
C ALA A 267 17.12 2.55 11.02
N VAL A 268 15.81 2.83 11.12
CA VAL A 268 15.29 3.78 12.10
C VAL A 268 13.95 3.28 12.65
N SER A 269 13.76 3.41 13.97
CA SER A 269 12.47 3.14 14.58
C SER A 269 11.52 4.28 14.24
N ALA A 270 10.41 3.96 13.56
CA ALA A 270 9.35 4.89 13.24
C ALA A 270 8.55 5.25 14.52
N PRO A 271 8.07 6.51 14.67
CA PRO A 271 7.32 6.95 15.84
C PRO A 271 5.83 6.57 15.76
N VAL A 272 5.54 5.33 15.37
CA VAL A 272 4.19 4.76 15.14
C VAL A 272 4.13 3.36 15.73
N GLY A 273 2.92 2.83 15.92
CA GLY A 273 2.72 1.49 16.44
C GLY A 273 2.87 0.41 15.37
N TYR A 274 2.42 0.70 14.17
CA TYR A 274 2.44 -0.20 13.03
C TYR A 274 2.79 0.60 11.75
N PRO A 275 4.08 0.65 11.34
CA PRO A 275 4.47 1.35 10.13
C PRO A 275 4.02 0.55 8.90
N SER A 276 3.18 1.15 8.08
CA SER A 276 2.69 0.58 6.84
C SER A 276 3.19 1.39 5.64
N ASP A 277 3.55 0.69 4.58
CA ASP A 277 3.90 1.15 3.23
C ASP A 277 4.68 2.46 3.14
N PRO A 278 5.93 2.45 3.55
CA PRO A 278 6.75 3.65 3.55
C PRO A 278 7.07 4.09 2.13
N GLN A 279 6.71 5.33 1.77
CA GLN A 279 6.98 5.91 0.46
C GLN A 279 8.19 6.85 0.52
N PRO A 280 9.20 6.66 -0.35
CA PRO A 280 10.36 7.56 -0.39
C PRO A 280 9.95 8.91 -0.97
N LEU A 281 10.31 9.99 -0.27
CA LEU A 281 10.09 11.35 -0.73
C LEU A 281 11.43 12.06 -1.01
N PRO A 282 11.45 13.07 -1.91
CA PRO A 282 12.64 13.87 -2.17
C PRO A 282 13.27 14.44 -0.89
N GLY A 283 14.61 14.50 -0.88
CA GLY A 283 15.38 15.01 0.27
C GLY A 283 15.50 14.05 1.45
N GLY A 284 15.33 12.74 1.21
CA GLY A 284 15.49 11.70 2.23
C GLY A 284 14.39 11.71 3.28
N ARG A 285 13.20 12.17 2.90
CA ARG A 285 11.98 12.07 3.70
C ARG A 285 11.23 10.79 3.36
N ILE A 286 10.39 10.35 4.28
CA ILE A 286 9.61 9.14 4.15
C ILE A 286 8.18 9.48 4.57
N LEU A 287 7.23 9.20 3.69
CA LEU A 287 5.80 9.21 3.99
C LEU A 287 5.43 7.80 4.42
N LEU A 288 4.70 7.65 5.50
CA LEU A 288 4.22 6.36 5.99
C LEU A 288 2.86 6.49 6.64
N ALA A 289 2.10 5.42 6.65
CA ALA A 289 0.89 5.26 7.41
C ALA A 289 1.20 4.58 8.76
N ASP A 290 0.38 4.84 9.77
CA ASP A 290 0.33 4.14 11.05
C ASP A 290 -0.95 3.32 11.08
N TYR A 291 -0.84 2.04 10.76
CA TYR A 291 -1.97 1.10 10.67
C TYR A 291 -2.49 0.79 12.07
N SER A 292 -3.16 1.75 12.66
CA SER A 292 -3.68 1.70 14.02
C SER A 292 -5.02 2.44 14.15
N SER A 293 -5.67 2.32 15.31
CA SER A 293 -6.92 3.02 15.63
C SER A 293 -6.77 3.86 16.91
N PRO A 294 -6.84 5.19 16.86
CA PRO A 294 -6.89 6.05 15.65
C PRO A 294 -5.58 6.01 14.87
N GLY A 295 -5.70 5.95 13.54
CA GLY A 295 -4.56 5.92 12.64
C GLY A 295 -4.03 7.31 12.27
N HIS A 296 -2.82 7.33 11.70
CA HIS A 296 -2.13 8.55 11.30
C HIS A 296 -1.38 8.35 9.99
N VAL A 297 -1.14 9.46 9.29
CA VAL A 297 -0.18 9.53 8.19
C VAL A 297 0.89 10.54 8.54
N LEU A 298 2.16 10.19 8.33
CA LEU A 298 3.30 10.97 8.77
C LEU A 298 4.31 11.16 7.64
N ILE A 299 5.02 12.29 7.69
CA ILE A 299 6.30 12.44 6.99
C ILE A 299 7.41 12.50 8.05
N ILE A 300 8.38 11.61 7.94
CA ILE A 300 9.56 11.56 8.81
C ILE A 300 10.84 11.81 8.00
N ASN A 301 11.92 12.12 8.68
CA ASN A 301 13.26 12.05 8.07
C ASN A 301 13.96 10.74 8.43
N ARG A 302 15.15 10.48 7.86
CA ARG A 302 15.96 9.29 8.09
C ARG A 302 16.42 9.06 9.54
N HIS A 303 16.14 10.00 10.44
CA HIS A 303 16.41 9.90 11.88
C HIS A 303 15.13 9.68 12.70
N GLY A 304 13.99 9.35 12.06
CA GLY A 304 12.70 9.12 12.71
C GLY A 304 12.01 10.39 13.24
N ARG A 305 12.55 11.59 12.96
CA ARG A 305 11.91 12.83 13.38
C ARG A 305 10.69 13.11 12.51
N VAL A 306 9.52 13.30 13.15
CA VAL A 306 8.30 13.74 12.47
C VAL A 306 8.45 15.16 11.94
N LEU A 307 8.20 15.33 10.65
CA LEU A 307 8.19 16.60 9.95
C LEU A 307 6.76 17.09 9.73
N TRP A 308 5.83 16.18 9.50
CA TRP A 308 4.40 16.45 9.36
C TRP A 308 3.59 15.24 9.82
N ARG A 309 2.36 15.46 10.26
CA ARG A 309 1.42 14.42 10.67
C ARG A 309 -0.01 14.87 10.42
N TYR A 310 -0.82 13.96 9.93
CA TYR A 310 -2.27 14.05 9.90
C TYR A 310 -2.90 12.87 10.63
N GLY A 311 -4.02 13.11 11.31
CA GLY A 311 -4.81 12.10 12.02
C GLY A 311 -5.38 12.70 13.31
N PRO A 312 -6.49 13.48 13.22
CA PRO A 312 -7.16 13.98 14.42
C PRO A 312 -7.80 12.81 15.19
N ALA A 313 -7.81 12.92 16.50
CA ALA A 313 -8.35 11.88 17.39
C ALA A 313 -9.85 11.58 17.22
N GLY A 314 -10.59 12.46 16.55
CA GLY A 314 -12.03 12.31 16.34
C GLY A 314 -12.58 13.11 15.18
N GLY A 315 -13.88 12.97 14.95
CA GLY A 315 -14.60 13.67 13.88
C GLY A 315 -14.40 13.05 12.50
N TYR A 316 -14.78 13.78 11.47
CA TYR A 316 -14.73 13.31 10.08
C TYR A 316 -13.30 12.96 9.61
N GLY A 317 -12.31 13.72 10.07
CA GLY A 317 -10.92 13.54 9.72
C GLY A 317 -10.19 12.40 10.43
N ARG A 318 -10.80 11.76 11.47
CA ARG A 318 -10.22 10.59 12.14
C ARG A 318 -10.05 9.46 11.11
N MET A 319 -8.91 8.79 11.17
CA MET A 319 -8.65 7.59 10.39
C MET A 319 -8.68 6.34 11.28
N ASP A 320 -8.90 5.19 10.65
CA ASP A 320 -8.95 3.90 11.32
C ASP A 320 -8.22 2.86 10.44
N HIS A 321 -7.04 2.43 10.89
CA HIS A 321 -6.13 1.55 10.14
C HIS A 321 -5.85 2.07 8.72
N PRO A 322 -5.26 3.28 8.57
CA PRO A 322 -4.77 3.70 7.25
C PRO A 322 -3.60 2.81 6.84
N SER A 323 -3.68 2.18 5.68
CA SER A 323 -2.65 1.26 5.19
C SER A 323 -1.58 1.96 4.35
N LEU A 324 -1.94 2.61 3.26
CA LEU A 324 -1.01 3.27 2.37
C LEU A 324 -1.23 4.79 2.36
N GLY A 325 -0.15 5.56 2.44
CA GLY A 325 -0.11 6.99 2.15
C GLY A 325 0.70 7.27 0.89
N MET A 326 0.11 7.89 -0.13
CA MET A 326 0.77 8.18 -1.40
C MET A 326 0.80 9.66 -1.69
N ALA A 327 1.96 10.19 -2.03
CA ALA A 327 2.11 11.58 -2.44
C ALA A 327 1.65 11.79 -3.89
N LEU A 328 0.79 12.79 -4.10
CA LEU A 328 0.26 13.15 -5.40
C LEU A 328 1.06 14.27 -6.06
N PRO A 329 1.06 14.38 -7.42
CA PRO A 329 1.84 15.40 -8.13
C PRO A 329 1.50 16.86 -7.79
N ASN A 330 0.32 17.13 -7.26
CA ASN A 330 -0.11 18.47 -6.82
C ASN A 330 0.33 18.81 -5.37
N GLY A 331 1.01 17.86 -4.71
CA GLY A 331 1.48 18.00 -3.33
C GLY A 331 0.45 17.60 -2.27
N ASP A 332 -0.72 17.12 -2.67
CA ASP A 332 -1.67 16.49 -1.76
C ASP A 332 -1.25 15.04 -1.47
N ILE A 333 -1.85 14.39 -0.49
CA ILE A 333 -1.54 13.02 -0.07
C ILE A 333 -2.82 12.19 -0.14
N ALA A 334 -2.82 11.15 -0.96
CA ALA A 334 -3.89 10.13 -0.95
C ALA A 334 -3.63 9.13 0.17
N VAL A 335 -4.70 8.60 0.78
CA VAL A 335 -4.61 7.65 1.90
C VAL A 335 -5.76 6.66 1.82
N ASN A 336 -5.48 5.37 1.91
CA ASN A 336 -6.47 4.36 2.26
C ASN A 336 -6.84 4.52 3.73
N ASP A 337 -8.12 4.52 4.03
CA ASP A 337 -8.67 4.60 5.39
C ASP A 337 -9.58 3.39 5.59
N ASP A 338 -8.93 2.23 5.76
CA ASP A 338 -9.47 0.89 5.54
C ASP A 338 -10.76 0.63 6.30
N TYR A 339 -10.70 0.74 7.62
CA TYR A 339 -11.86 0.44 8.47
C TYR A 339 -12.87 1.57 8.54
N ARG A 340 -12.67 2.61 7.70
CA ARG A 340 -13.67 3.61 7.42
C ARG A 340 -14.25 3.54 6.01
N ASP A 341 -13.92 2.46 5.27
CA ASP A 341 -14.46 2.14 3.95
C ASP A 341 -14.30 3.27 2.92
N ARG A 342 -13.14 3.95 2.93
CA ARG A 342 -12.91 5.10 2.07
C ARG A 342 -11.44 5.29 1.71
N VAL A 343 -11.21 5.97 0.58
CA VAL A 343 -9.93 6.59 0.25
C VAL A 343 -10.11 8.10 0.31
N ILE A 344 -9.16 8.80 0.92
CA ILE A 344 -9.19 10.26 1.10
C ILE A 344 -7.97 10.91 0.47
N VAL A 345 -8.10 12.18 0.08
CA VAL A 345 -6.98 13.05 -0.30
C VAL A 345 -6.89 14.18 0.70
N ILE A 346 -5.72 14.38 1.24
CA ILE A 346 -5.40 15.39 2.27
C ILE A 346 -4.56 16.49 1.63
N ASP A 347 -4.97 17.75 1.78
CA ASP A 347 -4.09 18.90 1.57
C ASP A 347 -3.22 19.10 2.83
N PRO A 348 -1.91 18.77 2.79
CA PRO A 348 -1.07 18.85 3.98
C PRO A 348 -0.76 20.29 4.41
N ARG A 349 -0.92 21.29 3.53
CA ARG A 349 -0.73 22.70 3.84
C ARG A 349 -1.89 23.25 4.69
N ALA A 350 -3.12 22.81 4.37
CA ALA A 350 -4.33 23.14 5.11
C ALA A 350 -4.65 22.14 6.22
N ASN A 351 -3.96 21.01 6.23
CA ASN A 351 -4.16 19.87 7.14
C ASN A 351 -5.62 19.38 7.18
N ARG A 352 -6.22 19.18 5.99
CA ARG A 352 -7.62 18.82 5.84
C ARG A 352 -7.86 17.90 4.66
N ILE A 353 -8.91 17.09 4.73
CA ILE A 353 -9.41 16.29 3.60
C ILE A 353 -10.00 17.22 2.54
N VAL A 354 -9.63 17.03 1.27
CA VAL A 354 -10.07 17.81 0.11
C VAL A 354 -10.79 16.98 -0.95
N TRP A 355 -10.69 15.65 -0.85
CA TRP A 355 -11.41 14.71 -1.71
C TRP A 355 -11.65 13.39 -0.97
N GLN A 356 -12.67 12.65 -1.35
CA GLN A 356 -12.98 11.32 -0.82
C GLN A 356 -13.68 10.47 -1.86
N TYR A 357 -13.37 9.17 -1.87
CA TYR A 357 -14.17 8.12 -2.49
C TYR A 357 -14.48 7.05 -1.45
N GLY A 358 -15.65 6.44 -1.56
CA GLY A 358 -16.17 5.59 -0.48
C GLY A 358 -17.09 6.37 0.48
N HIS A 359 -17.85 5.64 1.26
CA HIS A 359 -18.79 6.21 2.25
C HIS A 359 -18.29 5.88 3.66
N THR A 360 -17.83 6.89 4.36
CA THR A 360 -17.28 6.77 5.71
C THR A 360 -18.12 5.88 6.62
N ASP A 361 -17.49 4.82 7.17
CA ASP A 361 -18.08 3.84 8.09
C ASP A 361 -19.29 3.09 7.49
N ARG A 362 -19.34 2.95 6.16
CA ARG A 362 -20.45 2.30 5.46
C ARG A 362 -19.93 1.44 4.31
N PRO A 363 -19.56 0.18 4.58
CA PRO A 363 -19.11 -0.73 3.54
C PRO A 363 -20.21 -1.04 2.55
N GLY A 364 -19.84 -1.36 1.29
CA GLY A 364 -20.80 -1.74 0.28
C GLY A 364 -20.15 -2.07 -1.06
N THR A 365 -20.93 -2.70 -1.95
CA THR A 365 -20.50 -3.15 -3.29
C THR A 365 -20.97 -2.24 -4.43
N GLY A 366 -21.92 -1.32 -4.15
CA GLY A 366 -22.48 -0.43 -5.15
C GLY A 366 -21.50 0.64 -5.65
N ALA A 367 -21.92 1.40 -6.67
CA ALA A 367 -21.14 2.52 -7.15
C ALA A 367 -20.92 3.56 -6.03
N GLY A 368 -19.67 4.02 -5.88
CA GLY A 368 -19.28 4.96 -4.84
C GLY A 368 -19.06 4.34 -3.46
N PHE A 369 -19.26 3.03 -3.29
CA PHE A 369 -18.96 2.31 -2.04
C PHE A 369 -17.66 1.54 -2.17
N LEU A 370 -16.99 1.36 -1.02
CA LEU A 370 -15.85 0.49 -0.79
C LEU A 370 -16.13 -0.42 0.40
N ASN A 371 -15.29 -1.41 0.60
CA ASN A 371 -15.29 -2.26 1.77
C ASN A 371 -13.84 -2.62 2.10
N THR A 372 -13.32 -2.04 3.16
CA THR A 372 -11.92 -2.21 3.59
C THR A 372 -10.97 -2.02 2.40
N PRO A 373 -10.90 -0.82 1.78
CA PRO A 373 -9.96 -0.57 0.70
C PRO A 373 -8.54 -0.62 1.27
N ASP A 374 -7.68 -1.44 0.67
CA ASP A 374 -6.27 -1.53 0.99
C ASP A 374 -5.48 -1.32 -0.29
N GLY A 375 -4.33 -0.70 -0.26
CA GLY A 375 -3.57 -0.41 -1.46
C GLY A 375 -4.24 0.54 -2.48
N MET A 376 -3.42 1.32 -3.13
CA MET A 376 -3.84 2.23 -4.20
C MET A 376 -2.66 2.61 -5.08
N ASP A 377 -2.95 3.07 -6.30
CA ASP A 377 -1.94 3.63 -7.18
C ASP A 377 -2.45 4.86 -7.92
N PHE A 378 -1.55 5.81 -8.17
CA PHE A 378 -1.89 7.02 -8.88
C PHE A 378 -1.65 6.86 -10.39
N VAL A 379 -2.71 7.06 -11.19
CA VAL A 379 -2.61 7.01 -12.64
C VAL A 379 -2.75 8.42 -13.21
N PRO A 380 -1.71 8.96 -13.89
CA PRO A 380 -1.79 10.27 -14.52
C PRO A 380 -2.90 10.35 -15.57
N ALA A 381 -3.44 11.55 -15.75
CA ALA A 381 -4.29 11.83 -16.89
C ALA A 381 -3.43 12.07 -18.13
N GLY A 382 -3.63 11.26 -19.16
CA GLY A 382 -2.99 11.40 -20.45
C GLY A 382 -3.62 12.45 -21.35
N PRO A 383 -3.16 12.57 -22.61
CA PRO A 383 -3.80 13.37 -23.63
C PRO A 383 -5.29 12.99 -23.74
N HIS A 384 -6.15 13.96 -23.90
CA HIS A 384 -7.63 13.76 -23.96
C HIS A 384 -8.31 13.37 -22.63
N GLY A 385 -7.60 13.42 -21.50
CA GLY A 385 -8.16 13.16 -20.18
C GLY A 385 -8.55 11.69 -19.95
N LEU A 386 -7.87 10.75 -20.61
CA LEU A 386 -7.96 9.32 -20.35
C LEU A 386 -6.85 8.89 -19.39
N PRO A 387 -6.98 7.76 -18.66
CA PRO A 387 -5.88 7.23 -17.85
C PRO A 387 -4.66 6.92 -18.71
N ASP A 388 -3.48 7.34 -18.26
CA ASP A 388 -2.20 7.04 -18.91
C ASP A 388 -1.43 6.02 -18.06
N TYR A 389 -1.77 4.75 -18.23
CA TYR A 389 -1.12 3.67 -17.47
C TYR A 389 0.38 3.55 -17.75
N ALA A 390 0.82 3.92 -18.97
CA ALA A 390 2.24 3.86 -19.34
C ALA A 390 3.07 4.96 -18.68
N ALA A 391 2.42 6.02 -18.18
CA ALA A 391 3.06 7.12 -17.47
C ALA A 391 3.10 6.91 -15.95
N VAL A 392 2.59 5.78 -15.45
CA VAL A 392 2.71 5.44 -14.02
C VAL A 392 4.16 5.11 -13.71
N VAL A 393 4.68 5.72 -12.67
CA VAL A 393 6.06 5.52 -12.20
C VAL A 393 6.01 5.35 -10.69
N HIS A 394 6.48 4.22 -10.23
CA HIS A 394 6.77 4.01 -8.82
C HIS A 394 8.17 4.57 -8.50
N PRO A 395 8.39 5.04 -7.28
CA PRO A 395 9.67 5.60 -6.86
C PRO A 395 10.88 4.70 -7.10
#